data_c185e8dae6462e23e2c3595e443f16ca
#
_entry.id   c185e8dae6462e23e2c3595e443f16ca
#
_cell.length_a   1.000
_cell.length_b   1.000
_cell.length_c   1.000
_cell.angle_alpha   90.00
_cell.angle_beta   90.00
_cell.angle_gamma   90.00
#
_symmetry.space_group_name_H-M   'P 1'
#
loop_
_entity.id
_entity.type
_entity.pdbx_description
1 polymer ?
#
loop_
_entity_poly.entity_id
_entity_poly.type
_entity_poly.pdbx_seq_one_letter_code
_entity_poly.pdbx_strand_id
1 'polypeptide(L)'
;AVMMSMPSDLGYENGKFDLSPLRIHQISVKPECSQFQGEAKTLQDRRKARAESIVDRVSKCAEIVNADDDPWLVWCDLNAESEALTKAITEGTEIAGRHDKDYKESKMLGFASGEVKRLISKPSICGFGMNWQHCNKMAFVGLSDSFEQYFQAVRRCWRFGQDKPVDVYVITAEAEGAVVKNIERKESDFQEMLSGMISATQEITKQNIKQLVRDEAIYMQDEKHGENWEMILGDNVEASKRMETESVDFIMFSPPFKSLYTYSNSERDMGNCKTDTEFEDHFGFLVPELYRVLRPGRL
;
A
#
# COMPACT_ATOMS: atom_id res chain seq x y z
N ALA A 1 -7.94 10.76 -8.26
CA ALA A 1 -6.78 10.32 -7.50
C ALA A 1 -6.66 11.22 -6.27
N VAL A 2 -6.75 10.66 -5.08
CA VAL A 2 -6.51 11.42 -3.85
C VAL A 2 -5.00 11.59 -3.73
N MET A 3 -4.53 12.81 -3.86
CA MET A 3 -3.13 13.13 -3.68
C MET A 3 -2.89 13.36 -2.19
N MET A 4 -2.10 12.50 -1.56
CA MET A 4 -1.66 12.71 -0.17
C MET A 4 -0.36 13.51 -0.21
N SER A 5 -0.39 14.75 0.28
CA SER A 5 0.79 15.56 0.54
C SER A 5 1.25 15.41 1.98
N MET A 6 2.55 15.57 2.21
CA MET A 6 3.10 15.63 3.57
C MET A 6 2.79 17.00 4.20
N PRO A 7 2.66 17.10 5.53
CA PRO A 7 2.51 18.40 6.18
C PRO A 7 3.60 19.41 5.78
N SER A 8 4.84 18.93 5.58
CA SER A 8 5.96 19.76 5.11
C SER A 8 5.74 20.36 3.72
N ASP A 9 5.00 19.71 2.83
CA ASP A 9 4.67 20.23 1.51
C ASP A 9 3.79 21.49 1.59
N LEU A 10 3.06 21.64 2.69
CA LEU A 10 2.21 22.78 3.00
C LEU A 10 2.88 23.81 3.94
N GLY A 11 4.11 23.53 4.39
CA GLY A 11 4.90 24.39 5.27
C GLY A 11 4.67 24.14 6.77
N TYR A 12 4.15 22.97 7.13
CA TYR A 12 4.02 22.51 8.52
C TYR A 12 5.08 21.47 8.87
N GLU A 13 5.33 21.26 10.15
CA GLU A 13 6.20 20.16 10.61
C GLU A 13 5.51 18.81 10.39
N ASN A 14 6.24 17.81 9.90
CA ASN A 14 5.70 16.47 9.66
C ASN A 14 5.34 15.74 10.96
N GLY A 15 6.08 15.97 12.05
CA GLY A 15 5.87 15.31 13.33
C GLY A 15 5.86 13.79 13.19
N LYS A 16 4.78 13.15 13.62
CA LYS A 16 4.61 11.68 13.53
C LYS A 16 4.44 11.11 12.11
N PHE A 17 4.39 11.96 11.10
CA PHE A 17 4.28 11.56 9.69
C PHE A 17 5.64 11.48 8.98
N ASP A 18 6.74 11.68 9.69
CA ASP A 18 8.06 11.39 9.14
C ASP A 18 8.22 9.90 8.87
N LEU A 19 8.77 9.60 7.69
CA LEU A 19 9.13 8.23 7.34
C LEU A 19 10.53 7.92 7.84
N SER A 20 10.71 6.73 8.37
CA SER A 20 12.04 6.23 8.73
C SER A 20 12.94 6.17 7.49
N PRO A 21 14.27 6.25 7.64
CA PRO A 21 15.19 6.11 6.52
C PRO A 21 14.97 4.80 5.76
N LEU A 22 14.91 4.88 4.43
CA LEU A 22 14.88 3.73 3.53
C LEU A 22 16.27 3.48 2.95
N ARG A 23 16.78 2.27 3.10
CA ARG A 23 18.08 1.85 2.59
C ARG A 23 17.89 0.73 1.60
N ILE A 24 18.30 0.95 0.35
CA ILE A 24 18.18 -0.04 -0.72
C ILE A 24 19.57 -0.63 -0.98
N HIS A 25 19.69 -1.94 -0.80
CA HIS A 25 20.90 -2.73 -1.02
C HIS A 25 20.75 -3.54 -2.29
N GLN A 26 21.40 -3.11 -3.36
CA GLN A 26 21.40 -3.85 -4.63
C GLN A 26 22.48 -4.92 -4.61
N ILE A 27 22.09 -6.17 -4.83
CA ILE A 27 22.98 -7.33 -4.85
C ILE A 27 22.82 -8.03 -6.20
N SER A 28 23.89 -8.02 -6.97
CA SER A 28 23.95 -8.73 -8.24
C SER A 28 24.64 -10.07 -8.05
N VAL A 29 23.99 -11.15 -8.45
CA VAL A 29 24.60 -12.49 -8.44
C VAL A 29 24.97 -12.90 -9.83
N LYS A 30 26.11 -13.57 -9.96
CA LYS A 30 26.60 -14.13 -11.22
C LYS A 30 26.39 -15.63 -11.19
N PRO A 31 25.47 -16.17 -12.02
CA PRO A 31 25.25 -17.61 -12.07
C PRO A 31 26.50 -18.34 -12.54
N GLU A 32 26.89 -19.42 -11.84
CA GLU A 32 28.10 -20.20 -12.19
C GLU A 32 27.99 -20.86 -13.58
N CYS A 33 26.78 -21.14 -14.05
CA CYS A 33 26.51 -21.84 -15.32
C CYS A 33 25.60 -21.07 -16.26
N SER A 34 25.67 -19.75 -16.33
CA SER A 34 24.83 -18.98 -17.25
C SER A 34 25.28 -19.10 -18.69
N GLN A 35 24.36 -19.47 -19.59
CA GLN A 35 24.56 -19.39 -21.04
C GLN A 35 24.48 -17.96 -21.59
N PHE A 36 24.04 -16.98 -20.74
CA PHE A 36 23.94 -15.58 -21.09
C PHE A 36 25.26 -14.84 -20.86
N GLN A 37 25.85 -14.35 -21.91
CA GLN A 37 26.95 -13.37 -21.86
C GLN A 37 26.37 -11.98 -22.17
N GLY A 38 26.04 -11.17 -21.16
CA GLY A 38 25.56 -9.80 -21.28
C GLY A 38 24.11 -9.57 -20.79
N GLU A 39 23.59 -8.34 -20.99
CA GLU A 39 22.23 -7.98 -20.58
C GLU A 39 21.16 -8.68 -21.45
N ALA A 40 20.16 -9.26 -20.81
CA ALA A 40 19.00 -9.86 -21.47
C ALA A 40 18.11 -8.77 -22.10
N LYS A 41 18.08 -8.68 -23.43
CA LYS A 41 17.40 -7.61 -24.17
C LYS A 41 15.93 -7.89 -24.41
N THR A 42 15.53 -9.16 -24.61
CA THR A 42 14.15 -9.54 -24.88
C THR A 42 13.44 -10.05 -23.62
N LEU A 43 12.10 -10.05 -23.61
CA LEU A 43 11.32 -10.63 -22.51
C LEU A 43 11.58 -12.14 -22.34
N GLN A 44 11.85 -12.85 -23.42
CA GLN A 44 12.17 -14.27 -23.37
C GLN A 44 13.55 -14.50 -22.75
N ASP A 45 14.55 -13.71 -23.13
CA ASP A 45 15.90 -13.77 -22.55
C ASP A 45 15.88 -13.48 -21.05
N ARG A 46 15.11 -12.47 -20.63
CA ARG A 46 14.95 -12.13 -19.21
C ARG A 46 14.32 -13.28 -18.42
N ARG A 47 13.27 -13.91 -18.96
CA ARG A 47 12.64 -15.08 -18.32
C ARG A 47 13.60 -16.26 -18.18
N LYS A 48 14.41 -16.51 -19.21
CA LYS A 48 15.41 -17.57 -19.21
C LYS A 48 16.53 -17.28 -18.20
N ALA A 49 17.11 -16.08 -18.25
CA ALA A 49 18.14 -15.64 -17.31
C ALA A 49 17.65 -15.69 -15.84
N ARG A 50 16.38 -15.30 -15.61
CA ARG A 50 15.75 -15.39 -14.31
C ARG A 50 15.58 -16.84 -13.84
N ALA A 51 15.21 -17.75 -14.72
CA ALA A 51 15.08 -19.17 -14.39
C ALA A 51 16.44 -19.82 -14.10
N GLU A 52 17.47 -19.50 -14.86
CA GLU A 52 18.83 -20.03 -14.69
C GLU A 52 19.50 -19.54 -13.41
N SER A 53 19.16 -18.35 -12.91
CA SER A 53 19.76 -17.72 -11.71
C SER A 53 19.02 -17.99 -10.40
N ILE A 54 17.95 -18.81 -10.40
CA ILE A 54 17.14 -19.04 -9.19
C ILE A 54 17.98 -19.53 -8.02
N VAL A 55 18.83 -20.52 -8.25
CA VAL A 55 19.64 -21.16 -7.20
C VAL A 55 20.57 -20.14 -6.54
N ASP A 56 21.26 -19.34 -7.34
CA ASP A 56 22.24 -18.35 -6.83
C ASP A 56 21.55 -17.22 -6.10
N ARG A 57 20.42 -16.70 -6.62
CA ARG A 57 19.65 -15.64 -5.98
C ARG A 57 19.01 -16.13 -4.66
N VAL A 58 18.46 -17.33 -4.64
CA VAL A 58 17.89 -17.95 -3.44
C VAL A 58 18.96 -18.22 -2.40
N SER A 59 20.11 -18.76 -2.79
CA SER A 59 21.23 -19.01 -1.88
C SER A 59 21.71 -17.71 -1.24
N LYS A 60 21.88 -16.65 -2.02
CA LYS A 60 22.27 -15.34 -1.51
C LYS A 60 21.23 -14.72 -0.57
N CYS A 61 19.94 -14.86 -0.92
CA CYS A 61 18.87 -14.42 -0.05
C CYS A 61 18.86 -15.17 1.28
N ALA A 62 18.97 -16.50 1.23
CA ALA A 62 19.00 -17.34 2.43
C ALA A 62 20.21 -17.04 3.33
N GLU A 63 21.39 -16.77 2.76
CA GLU A 63 22.57 -16.31 3.49
C GLU A 63 22.26 -15.06 4.31
N ILE A 64 21.63 -14.06 3.68
CA ILE A 64 21.32 -12.77 4.31
C ILE A 64 20.21 -12.93 5.36
N VAL A 65 19.14 -13.61 5.04
CA VAL A 65 17.97 -13.76 5.91
C VAL A 65 18.26 -14.64 7.12
N ASN A 66 19.10 -15.66 6.97
CA ASN A 66 19.48 -16.56 8.05
C ASN A 66 20.61 -15.99 8.94
N ALA A 67 21.17 -14.83 8.61
CA ALA A 67 22.28 -14.24 9.37
C ALA A 67 21.83 -13.66 10.72
N ASP A 68 20.56 -13.39 10.91
CA ASP A 68 19.97 -12.88 12.16
C ASP A 68 18.58 -13.48 12.43
N ASP A 69 18.04 -13.19 13.61
CA ASP A 69 16.73 -13.65 14.06
C ASP A 69 15.62 -12.59 13.94
N ASP A 70 15.88 -11.49 13.26
CA ASP A 70 14.89 -10.44 13.04
C ASP A 70 13.74 -10.91 12.11
N PRO A 71 12.59 -10.25 12.18
CA PRO A 71 11.52 -10.48 11.22
C PRO A 71 11.95 -10.10 9.79
N TRP A 72 11.70 -10.98 8.84
CA TRP A 72 12.00 -10.76 7.44
C TRP A 72 10.77 -10.95 6.54
N LEU A 73 10.59 -10.04 5.61
CA LEU A 73 9.59 -10.14 4.53
C LEU A 73 10.31 -10.38 3.21
N VAL A 74 10.14 -11.59 2.66
CA VAL A 74 10.83 -12.02 1.44
C VAL A 74 9.85 -12.07 0.28
N TRP A 75 10.11 -11.27 -0.73
CA TRP A 75 9.31 -11.17 -1.93
C TRP A 75 9.95 -11.95 -3.09
N CYS A 76 9.14 -12.72 -3.80
CA CYS A 76 9.51 -13.44 -5.00
C CYS A 76 8.49 -13.20 -6.12
N ASP A 77 8.84 -13.53 -7.35
CA ASP A 77 7.95 -13.40 -8.51
C ASP A 77 7.54 -14.77 -9.07
N LEU A 78 8.44 -15.74 -9.11
CA LEU A 78 8.19 -17.08 -9.63
C LEU A 78 7.79 -18.07 -8.52
N ASN A 79 6.96 -19.08 -8.86
CA ASN A 79 6.62 -20.16 -7.92
C ASN A 79 7.87 -20.96 -7.52
N ALA A 80 8.76 -21.23 -8.46
CA ALA A 80 10.01 -21.93 -8.20
C ALA A 80 10.93 -21.18 -7.22
N GLU A 81 10.94 -19.85 -7.26
CA GLU A 81 11.65 -19.01 -6.28
C GLU A 81 11.02 -19.18 -4.90
N SER A 82 9.67 -19.12 -4.79
CA SER A 82 8.94 -19.26 -3.54
C SER A 82 9.23 -20.63 -2.87
N GLU A 83 9.16 -21.70 -3.64
CA GLU A 83 9.43 -23.05 -3.14
C GLU A 83 10.90 -23.26 -2.71
N ALA A 84 11.84 -22.70 -3.49
CA ALA A 84 13.25 -22.79 -3.16
C ALA A 84 13.61 -21.97 -1.91
N LEU A 85 13.05 -20.75 -1.79
CA LEU A 85 13.23 -19.90 -0.61
C LEU A 85 12.68 -20.54 0.66
N THR A 86 11.50 -21.17 0.57
CA THR A 86 10.89 -21.86 1.71
C THR A 86 11.75 -23.01 2.23
N LYS A 87 12.49 -23.67 1.35
CA LYS A 87 13.43 -24.74 1.73
C LYS A 87 14.75 -24.22 2.29
N ALA A 88 15.22 -23.08 1.77
CA ALA A 88 16.54 -22.52 2.10
C ALA A 88 16.52 -21.62 3.34
N ILE A 89 15.39 -20.96 3.62
CA ILE A 89 15.24 -20.05 4.75
C ILE A 89 14.73 -20.83 5.97
N THR A 90 15.48 -20.78 7.06
CA THR A 90 15.11 -21.40 8.34
C THR A 90 13.79 -20.80 8.83
N GLU A 91 12.83 -21.66 9.22
CA GLU A 91 11.48 -21.23 9.66
C GLU A 91 10.73 -20.36 8.63
N GLY A 92 11.09 -20.46 7.35
CA GLY A 92 10.44 -19.73 6.27
C GLY A 92 8.98 -20.18 6.08
N THR A 93 8.05 -19.25 6.18
CA THR A 93 6.61 -19.49 5.97
C THR A 93 6.17 -18.94 4.62
N GLU A 94 5.69 -19.81 3.75
CA GLU A 94 5.21 -19.42 2.42
C GLU A 94 3.72 -19.07 2.42
N ILE A 95 3.38 -17.99 1.72
CA ILE A 95 2.01 -17.69 1.30
C ILE A 95 1.97 -17.63 -0.23
N ALA A 96 1.38 -18.68 -0.84
CA ALA A 96 1.27 -18.84 -2.28
C ALA A 96 -0.19 -18.82 -2.75
N GLY A 97 -0.40 -18.63 -4.06
CA GLY A 97 -1.73 -18.64 -4.66
C GLY A 97 -2.53 -19.94 -4.42
N ARG A 98 -1.83 -21.09 -4.33
CA ARG A 98 -2.40 -22.41 -4.10
C ARG A 98 -2.98 -22.65 -2.70
N HIS A 99 -2.58 -21.85 -1.71
CA HIS A 99 -3.10 -21.97 -0.35
C HIS A 99 -4.54 -21.44 -0.27
N ASP A 100 -5.35 -22.02 0.60
CA ASP A 100 -6.70 -21.53 0.88
C ASP A 100 -6.70 -20.17 1.58
N LYS A 101 -7.88 -19.57 1.71
CA LYS A 101 -8.04 -18.23 2.27
C LYS A 101 -7.69 -18.21 3.77
N ASP A 102 -8.12 -19.19 4.52
CA ASP A 102 -7.97 -19.24 5.98
C ASP A 102 -6.49 -19.41 6.36
N TYR A 103 -5.74 -20.24 5.62
CA TYR A 103 -4.30 -20.36 5.79
C TYR A 103 -3.59 -19.04 5.52
N LYS A 104 -3.91 -18.36 4.40
CA LYS A 104 -3.30 -17.08 4.03
C LYS A 104 -3.55 -16.04 5.12
N GLU A 105 -4.79 -15.90 5.56
CA GLU A 105 -5.18 -14.96 6.61
C GLU A 105 -4.46 -15.27 7.93
N SER A 106 -4.47 -16.53 8.38
CA SER A 106 -3.77 -16.96 9.59
C SER A 106 -2.27 -16.61 9.55
N LYS A 107 -1.59 -16.87 8.41
CA LYS A 107 -0.15 -16.61 8.31
C LYS A 107 0.16 -15.12 8.17
N MET A 108 -0.68 -14.33 7.51
CA MET A 108 -0.55 -12.87 7.45
C MET A 108 -0.73 -12.24 8.84
N LEU A 109 -1.71 -12.68 9.61
CA LEU A 109 -1.93 -12.24 10.99
C LEU A 109 -0.82 -12.72 11.91
N GLY A 110 -0.35 -13.96 11.76
CA GLY A 110 0.78 -14.51 12.49
C GLY A 110 2.08 -13.73 12.24
N PHE A 111 2.30 -13.24 11.02
CA PHE A 111 3.42 -12.35 10.74
C PHE A 111 3.22 -10.97 11.40
N ALA A 112 2.02 -10.42 11.36
CA ALA A 112 1.71 -9.15 12.00
C ALA A 112 1.86 -9.20 13.54
N SER A 113 1.55 -10.34 14.17
CA SER A 113 1.71 -10.56 15.61
C SER A 113 3.14 -10.96 16.02
N GLY A 114 4.02 -11.27 15.07
CA GLY A 114 5.39 -11.75 15.33
C GLY A 114 5.50 -13.26 15.61
N GLU A 115 4.43 -14.03 15.49
CA GLU A 115 4.44 -15.50 15.58
C GLU A 115 5.21 -16.12 14.40
N VAL A 116 5.00 -15.57 13.20
CA VAL A 116 5.77 -15.89 11.99
C VAL A 116 6.87 -14.85 11.84
N LYS A 117 8.13 -15.27 11.92
CA LYS A 117 9.27 -14.36 11.79
C LYS A 117 9.70 -14.13 10.35
N ARG A 118 9.60 -15.13 9.47
CA ARG A 118 10.10 -15.07 8.09
C ARG A 118 8.99 -15.43 7.13
N LEU A 119 8.44 -14.39 6.47
CA LEU A 119 7.32 -14.53 5.55
C LEU A 119 7.80 -14.45 4.11
N ILE A 120 7.44 -15.44 3.29
CA ILE A 120 7.78 -15.54 1.88
C ILE A 120 6.50 -15.45 1.07
N SER A 121 6.40 -14.49 0.17
CA SER A 121 5.23 -14.36 -0.70
C SER A 121 5.53 -13.56 -1.98
N LYS A 122 4.51 -13.43 -2.82
CA LYS A 122 4.55 -12.57 -4.01
C LYS A 122 3.88 -11.23 -3.70
N PRO A 123 4.39 -10.11 -4.27
CA PRO A 123 3.72 -8.81 -4.17
C PRO A 123 2.26 -8.85 -4.64
N SER A 124 1.94 -9.63 -5.66
CA SER A 124 0.57 -9.82 -6.16
C SER A 124 -0.38 -10.51 -5.18
N ILE A 125 0.14 -11.24 -4.17
CA ILE A 125 -0.66 -11.97 -3.18
C ILE A 125 -0.78 -11.17 -1.89
N CYS A 126 0.34 -10.73 -1.32
CA CYS A 126 0.41 -10.07 -0.02
C CYS A 126 0.83 -8.58 -0.11
N GLY A 127 1.03 -8.05 -1.32
CA GLY A 127 1.46 -6.67 -1.54
C GLY A 127 0.37 -5.62 -1.27
N PHE A 128 -0.87 -6.02 -0.94
CA PHE A 128 -1.99 -5.11 -0.69
C PHE A 128 -2.64 -5.38 0.67
N GLY A 129 -3.11 -4.31 1.33
CA GLY A 129 -4.02 -4.40 2.47
C GLY A 129 -3.39 -4.56 3.86
N MET A 130 -2.23 -5.18 4.01
CA MET A 130 -1.63 -5.44 5.32
C MET A 130 -0.66 -4.34 5.77
N ASN A 131 -0.51 -4.18 7.09
CA ASN A 131 0.43 -3.30 7.74
C ASN A 131 1.41 -4.12 8.59
N TRP A 132 2.71 -4.07 8.25
CA TRP A 132 3.76 -4.85 8.90
C TRP A 132 4.92 -3.97 9.37
N GLN A 133 4.59 -2.89 10.08
CA GLN A 133 5.56 -1.93 10.63
C GLN A 133 6.53 -2.54 11.65
N HIS A 134 6.20 -3.68 12.27
CA HIS A 134 7.11 -4.39 13.17
C HIS A 134 8.34 -4.96 12.44
N CYS A 135 8.23 -5.17 11.12
CA CYS A 135 9.31 -5.66 10.27
C CYS A 135 9.98 -4.48 9.56
N ASN A 136 11.30 -4.41 9.63
CA ASN A 136 12.10 -3.39 8.98
C ASN A 136 13.12 -3.95 7.98
N LYS A 137 13.07 -5.26 7.69
CA LYS A 137 13.96 -5.93 6.75
C LYS A 137 13.18 -6.63 5.66
N MET A 138 13.52 -6.36 4.42
CA MET A 138 12.89 -6.96 3.25
C MET A 138 13.92 -7.45 2.24
N ALA A 139 13.60 -8.55 1.57
CA ALA A 139 14.39 -9.03 0.44
C ALA A 139 13.48 -9.26 -0.78
N PHE A 140 13.93 -8.84 -1.94
CA PHE A 140 13.30 -9.14 -3.23
C PHE A 140 14.20 -10.09 -4.01
N VAL A 141 13.71 -11.29 -4.29
CA VAL A 141 14.41 -12.30 -5.08
C VAL A 141 13.78 -12.34 -6.47
N GLY A 142 14.36 -11.53 -7.37
CA GLY A 142 13.74 -11.20 -8.66
C GLY A 142 12.69 -10.10 -8.55
N LEU A 143 12.69 -9.24 -9.54
CA LEU A 143 11.73 -8.13 -9.64
C LEU A 143 10.85 -8.33 -10.86
N SER A 144 9.55 -8.08 -10.73
CA SER A 144 8.70 -7.85 -11.90
C SER A 144 8.99 -6.46 -12.50
N ASP A 145 8.61 -6.25 -13.76
CA ASP A 145 8.74 -4.92 -14.40
C ASP A 145 7.72 -3.90 -13.86
N SER A 146 6.92 -4.27 -12.85
CA SER A 146 5.90 -3.42 -12.24
C SER A 146 6.44 -2.62 -11.06
N PHE A 147 6.70 -1.34 -11.30
CA PHE A 147 7.05 -0.39 -10.24
C PHE A 147 5.96 -0.30 -9.16
N GLU A 148 4.69 -0.36 -9.55
CA GLU A 148 3.58 -0.32 -8.60
C GLU A 148 3.63 -1.48 -7.60
N GLN A 149 3.83 -2.71 -8.08
CA GLN A 149 3.94 -3.88 -7.20
C GLN A 149 5.15 -3.77 -6.26
N TYR A 150 6.30 -3.33 -6.76
CA TYR A 150 7.49 -3.07 -5.95
C TYR A 150 7.21 -2.01 -4.89
N PHE A 151 6.69 -0.86 -5.29
CA PHE A 151 6.38 0.24 -4.39
C PHE A 151 5.38 -0.16 -3.30
N GLN A 152 4.28 -0.82 -3.68
CA GLN A 152 3.28 -1.30 -2.72
C GLN A 152 3.85 -2.34 -1.75
N ALA A 153 4.73 -3.22 -2.21
CA ALA A 153 5.39 -4.21 -1.38
C ALA A 153 6.34 -3.55 -0.36
N VAL A 154 7.12 -2.55 -0.76
CA VAL A 154 7.99 -1.77 0.16
C VAL A 154 7.15 -1.05 1.21
N ARG A 155 6.01 -0.49 0.81
CA ARG A 155 5.07 0.22 1.71
C ARG A 155 4.39 -0.67 2.75
N ARG A 156 4.58 -1.99 2.74
CA ARG A 156 4.10 -2.86 3.83
C ARG A 156 4.84 -2.62 5.14
N CYS A 157 6.13 -2.35 5.07
CA CYS A 157 6.99 -2.10 6.22
C CYS A 157 7.40 -0.62 6.33
N TRP A 158 7.66 0.03 5.21
CA TRP A 158 8.06 1.44 5.16
C TRP A 158 6.85 2.38 5.18
N ARG A 159 6.39 2.68 6.37
CA ARG A 159 5.18 3.49 6.63
C ARG A 159 5.38 4.41 7.83
N PHE A 160 4.46 5.35 7.99
CA PHE A 160 4.38 6.17 9.20
C PHE A 160 4.23 5.28 10.44
N GLY A 161 5.03 5.58 11.48
CA GLY A 161 5.09 4.78 12.69
C GLY A 161 6.09 3.63 12.66
N GLN A 162 6.91 3.54 11.59
CA GLN A 162 8.10 2.70 11.58
C GLN A 162 9.28 3.49 12.21
N ASP A 163 9.74 3.04 13.37
CA ASP A 163 10.79 3.74 14.14
C ASP A 163 12.21 3.36 13.71
N LYS A 164 12.37 2.22 13.03
CA LYS A 164 13.67 1.71 12.58
C LYS A 164 13.90 2.04 11.11
N PRO A 165 15.15 2.28 10.68
CA PRO A 165 15.49 2.29 9.27
C PRO A 165 15.04 1.01 8.59
N VAL A 166 14.44 1.13 7.40
CA VAL A 166 13.98 -0.03 6.63
C VAL A 166 15.05 -0.39 5.61
N ASP A 167 15.55 -1.62 5.70
CA ASP A 167 16.54 -2.18 4.80
C ASP A 167 15.86 -3.07 3.75
N VAL A 168 16.06 -2.75 2.48
CA VAL A 168 15.50 -3.47 1.34
C VAL A 168 16.63 -4.05 0.50
N TYR A 169 16.73 -5.36 0.46
CA TYR A 169 17.72 -6.09 -0.32
C TYR A 169 17.13 -6.53 -1.65
N VAL A 170 17.64 -6.00 -2.75
CA VAL A 170 17.21 -6.35 -4.12
C VAL A 170 18.24 -7.26 -4.72
N ILE A 171 17.91 -8.55 -4.84
CA ILE A 171 18.80 -9.61 -5.29
C ILE A 171 18.41 -10.02 -6.71
N THR A 172 19.25 -9.68 -7.69
CA THR A 172 19.02 -9.91 -9.12
C THR A 172 20.22 -10.59 -9.75
N ALA A 173 20.02 -11.25 -10.89
CA ALA A 173 21.15 -11.69 -11.71
C ALA A 173 21.75 -10.52 -12.49
N GLU A 174 23.06 -10.61 -12.84
CA GLU A 174 23.71 -9.60 -13.68
C GLU A 174 22.94 -9.32 -14.99
N ALA A 175 22.37 -10.35 -15.59
CA ALA A 175 21.56 -10.21 -16.81
C ALA A 175 20.23 -9.45 -16.63
N GLU A 176 19.78 -9.23 -15.39
CA GLU A 176 18.54 -8.51 -15.05
C GLU A 176 18.75 -7.01 -14.77
N GLY A 177 19.95 -6.48 -14.96
CA GLY A 177 20.27 -5.06 -14.68
C GLY A 177 19.33 -4.06 -15.36
N ALA A 178 18.77 -4.41 -16.52
CA ALA A 178 17.78 -3.60 -17.21
C ALA A 178 16.45 -3.45 -16.42
N VAL A 179 16.04 -4.45 -15.62
CA VAL A 179 14.81 -4.39 -14.80
C VAL A 179 15.02 -3.42 -13.64
N VAL A 180 16.18 -3.49 -12.99
CA VAL A 180 16.54 -2.60 -11.89
C VAL A 180 16.55 -1.15 -12.38
N LYS A 181 17.27 -0.87 -13.46
CA LYS A 181 17.31 0.48 -14.09
C LYS A 181 15.92 1.00 -14.48
N ASN A 182 15.05 0.11 -14.97
CA ASN A 182 13.68 0.51 -15.33
C ASN A 182 12.83 0.88 -14.10
N ILE A 183 13.00 0.17 -12.99
CA ILE A 183 12.32 0.50 -11.72
C ILE A 183 12.85 1.82 -11.17
N GLU A 184 14.17 2.03 -11.14
CA GLU A 184 14.79 3.29 -10.71
C GLU A 184 14.32 4.48 -11.54
N ARG A 185 14.27 4.31 -12.87
CA ARG A 185 13.74 5.35 -13.77
C ARG A 185 12.27 5.68 -13.45
N LYS A 186 11.42 4.67 -13.30
CA LYS A 186 10.00 4.86 -12.96
C LYS A 186 9.81 5.48 -11.59
N GLU A 187 10.68 5.17 -10.63
CA GLU A 187 10.69 5.81 -9.32
C GLU A 187 11.04 7.31 -9.43
N SER A 188 12.07 7.64 -10.21
CA SER A 188 12.46 9.03 -10.48
C SER A 188 11.34 9.80 -11.18
N ASP A 189 10.75 9.21 -12.24
CA ASP A 189 9.63 9.81 -12.98
C ASP A 189 8.42 10.06 -12.05
N PHE A 190 8.13 9.11 -11.14
CA PHE A 190 7.06 9.24 -10.15
C PHE A 190 7.33 10.37 -9.14
N GLN A 191 8.56 10.48 -8.62
CA GLN A 191 8.94 11.54 -7.69
C GLN A 191 8.87 12.92 -8.35
N GLU A 192 9.32 13.03 -9.59
CA GLU A 192 9.23 14.27 -10.36
C GLU A 192 7.78 14.69 -10.60
N MET A 193 6.94 13.75 -11.02
CA MET A 193 5.50 13.98 -11.21
C MET A 193 4.84 14.41 -9.89
N LEU A 194 5.12 13.72 -8.79
CA LEU A 194 4.57 14.03 -7.46
C LEU A 194 4.97 15.46 -7.02
N SER A 195 6.25 15.78 -7.14
CA SER A 195 6.78 17.12 -6.80
C SER A 195 6.13 18.22 -7.64
N GLY A 196 5.97 17.98 -8.94
CA GLY A 196 5.29 18.91 -9.85
C GLY A 196 3.81 19.11 -9.48
N MET A 197 3.10 18.04 -9.14
CA MET A 197 1.71 18.12 -8.70
C MET A 197 1.57 18.86 -7.36
N ILE A 198 2.44 18.58 -6.39
CA ILE A 198 2.45 19.26 -5.09
C ILE A 198 2.69 20.75 -5.31
N SER A 199 3.70 21.12 -6.09
CA SER A 199 4.01 22.52 -6.38
C SER A 199 2.86 23.24 -7.07
N ALA A 200 2.20 22.60 -8.03
CA ALA A 200 1.07 23.17 -8.76
C ALA A 200 -0.19 23.33 -7.89
N THR A 201 -0.39 22.49 -6.88
CA THR A 201 -1.60 22.50 -6.04
C THR A 201 -1.39 23.14 -4.67
N GLN A 202 -0.15 23.44 -4.27
CA GLN A 202 0.20 23.93 -2.94
C GLN A 202 -0.55 25.19 -2.56
N GLU A 203 -0.60 26.19 -3.44
CA GLU A 203 -1.29 27.46 -3.19
C GLU A 203 -2.81 27.27 -3.08
N ILE A 204 -3.40 26.44 -3.94
CA ILE A 204 -4.83 26.13 -3.90
C ILE A 204 -5.17 25.42 -2.59
N THR A 205 -4.35 24.45 -2.19
CA THR A 205 -4.54 23.70 -0.94
C THR A 205 -4.39 24.61 0.28
N LYS A 206 -3.37 25.50 0.31
CA LYS A 206 -3.20 26.49 1.37
C LYS A 206 -4.37 27.48 1.46
N GLN A 207 -4.89 27.92 0.31
CA GLN A 207 -6.05 28.81 0.27
C GLN A 207 -7.30 28.10 0.79
N ASN A 208 -7.54 26.84 0.39
CA ASN A 208 -8.66 26.04 0.87
C ASN A 208 -8.58 25.82 2.38
N ILE A 209 -7.41 25.46 2.93
CA ILE A 209 -7.21 25.31 4.38
C ILE A 209 -7.45 26.63 5.11
N LYS A 210 -6.97 27.77 4.58
CA LYS A 210 -7.19 29.07 5.19
C LYS A 210 -8.64 29.56 5.09
N GLN A 211 -9.37 29.19 4.04
CA GLN A 211 -10.81 29.47 3.92
C GLN A 211 -11.63 28.63 4.91
N LEU A 212 -11.30 27.34 5.08
CA LEU A 212 -11.95 26.47 6.06
C LEU A 212 -11.84 27.00 7.52
N VAL A 213 -10.82 27.81 7.81
CA VAL A 213 -10.63 28.44 9.15
C VAL A 213 -11.40 29.75 9.29
N ARG A 214 -11.90 30.34 8.19
CA ARG A 214 -12.51 31.68 8.20
C ARG A 214 -14.02 31.74 8.01
N ASP A 215 -14.61 30.74 7.37
CA ASP A 215 -16.04 30.75 7.15
C ASP A 215 -16.76 30.05 8.29
N GLU A 216 -17.55 30.79 9.06
CA GLU A 216 -18.63 30.23 9.88
C GLU A 216 -19.44 29.29 8.99
N ALA A 217 -19.62 28.07 9.44
CA ALA A 217 -20.15 26.93 8.71
C ALA A 217 -21.33 27.27 7.79
N ILE A 218 -21.07 27.64 6.58
CA ILE A 218 -22.06 27.52 5.51
C ILE A 218 -22.03 26.05 5.09
N TYR A 219 -23.00 25.31 5.58
CA TYR A 219 -23.32 23.98 5.13
C TYR A 219 -23.75 24.09 3.65
N MET A 220 -22.79 23.89 2.74
CA MET A 220 -23.07 23.95 1.31
C MET A 220 -23.86 22.70 0.91
N GLN A 221 -25.05 22.92 0.42
CA GLN A 221 -25.83 21.90 -0.29
C GLN A 221 -25.85 22.26 -1.76
N ASP A 222 -25.49 21.30 -2.60
CA ASP A 222 -25.61 21.42 -4.05
C ASP A 222 -26.04 20.06 -4.64
N GLU A 223 -26.85 20.08 -5.66
CA GLU A 223 -27.36 18.88 -6.33
C GLU A 223 -27.17 19.03 -7.84
N LYS A 224 -26.63 17.98 -8.46
CA LYS A 224 -26.47 17.91 -9.91
C LYS A 224 -27.01 16.58 -10.42
N HIS A 225 -27.70 16.65 -11.53
CA HIS A 225 -28.36 15.50 -12.15
C HIS A 225 -27.88 15.33 -13.58
N GLY A 226 -27.80 14.08 -14.02
CA GLY A 226 -27.62 13.69 -15.41
C GLY A 226 -28.66 12.66 -15.80
N GLU A 227 -28.57 12.12 -17.00
CA GLU A 227 -29.55 11.19 -17.51
C GLU A 227 -29.71 9.92 -16.65
N ASN A 228 -28.58 9.41 -16.06
CA ASN A 228 -28.56 8.17 -15.29
C ASN A 228 -27.76 8.30 -13.97
N TRP A 229 -27.57 9.52 -13.48
CA TRP A 229 -26.84 9.77 -12.23
C TRP A 229 -27.33 11.02 -11.51
N GLU A 230 -27.16 11.01 -10.22
CA GLU A 230 -27.38 12.14 -9.33
C GLU A 230 -26.16 12.31 -8.42
N MET A 231 -25.75 13.54 -8.19
CA MET A 231 -24.65 13.88 -7.28
C MET A 231 -25.15 14.91 -6.27
N ILE A 232 -25.02 14.58 -5.00
CA ILE A 232 -25.46 15.42 -3.88
C ILE A 232 -24.24 15.80 -3.05
N LEU A 233 -24.00 17.10 -2.92
CA LEU A 233 -23.08 17.66 -1.93
C LEU A 233 -23.89 17.99 -0.68
N GLY A 234 -23.60 17.32 0.46
CA GLY A 234 -24.37 17.55 1.67
C GLY A 234 -24.10 16.52 2.76
N ASP A 235 -24.87 16.59 3.85
CA ASP A 235 -24.85 15.59 4.91
C ASP A 235 -25.41 14.25 4.37
N ASN A 236 -24.59 13.21 4.45
CA ASN A 236 -24.94 11.89 3.92
C ASN A 236 -26.14 11.27 4.66
N VAL A 237 -26.30 11.51 5.96
CA VAL A 237 -27.46 11.03 6.73
C VAL A 237 -28.74 11.67 6.20
N GLU A 238 -28.74 12.99 6.01
CA GLU A 238 -29.90 13.71 5.50
C GLU A 238 -30.21 13.36 4.02
N ALA A 239 -29.16 13.16 3.23
CA ALA A 239 -29.33 12.69 1.84
C ALA A 239 -29.94 11.29 1.79
N SER A 240 -29.43 10.37 2.61
CA SER A 240 -29.92 8.99 2.68
C SER A 240 -31.38 8.90 3.15
N LYS A 241 -31.79 9.75 4.10
CA LYS A 241 -33.19 9.81 4.57
C LYS A 241 -34.20 10.13 3.46
N ARG A 242 -33.75 10.85 2.40
CA ARG A 242 -34.60 11.18 1.25
C ARG A 242 -34.79 10.02 0.27
N MET A 243 -33.94 9.01 0.37
CA MET A 243 -34.00 7.83 -0.51
C MET A 243 -35.10 6.86 -0.04
N GLU A 244 -35.73 6.17 -0.99
CA GLU A 244 -36.71 5.13 -0.69
C GLU A 244 -36.07 3.92 -0.01
N THR A 245 -36.82 3.26 0.89
CA THR A 245 -36.40 2.01 1.51
C THR A 245 -36.21 0.92 0.45
N GLU A 246 -35.12 0.12 0.58
CA GLU A 246 -34.81 -0.99 -0.35
C GLU A 246 -34.69 -0.55 -1.81
N SER A 247 -34.15 0.65 -2.07
CA SER A 247 -34.00 1.21 -3.41
C SER A 247 -32.62 1.00 -4.03
N VAL A 248 -31.60 0.70 -3.21
CA VAL A 248 -30.18 0.64 -3.61
C VAL A 248 -29.70 -0.81 -3.71
N ASP A 249 -29.04 -1.17 -4.81
CA ASP A 249 -28.50 -2.50 -5.02
C ASP A 249 -27.04 -2.66 -4.53
N PHE A 250 -26.30 -1.56 -4.43
CA PHE A 250 -24.88 -1.59 -4.01
C PHE A 250 -24.49 -0.28 -3.35
N ILE A 251 -23.81 -0.36 -2.21
CA ILE A 251 -23.29 0.79 -1.48
C ILE A 251 -21.78 0.68 -1.36
N MET A 252 -21.08 1.71 -1.81
CA MET A 252 -19.63 1.86 -1.63
C MET A 252 -19.35 3.26 -1.09
N PHE A 253 -18.70 3.34 0.06
CA PHE A 253 -18.31 4.62 0.64
C PHE A 253 -16.97 4.52 1.35
N SER A 254 -16.30 5.65 1.49
CA SER A 254 -15.09 5.80 2.29
C SER A 254 -15.45 6.69 3.48
N PRO A 255 -15.43 6.15 4.70
CA PRO A 255 -15.68 6.97 5.88
C PRO A 255 -14.58 8.01 6.05
N PRO A 256 -14.88 9.19 6.63
CA PRO A 256 -13.88 10.17 6.96
C PRO A 256 -12.89 9.61 7.99
N PHE A 257 -11.65 10.07 7.93
CA PHE A 257 -10.66 9.71 8.93
C PHE A 257 -10.85 10.58 10.17
N LYS A 258 -11.13 9.94 11.31
CA LYS A 258 -11.24 10.61 12.60
C LYS A 258 -10.02 11.48 12.87
N SER A 259 -10.23 12.74 13.21
CA SER A 259 -9.21 13.72 13.63
C SER A 259 -8.02 13.92 12.68
N LEU A 260 -8.05 13.34 11.47
CA LEU A 260 -6.97 13.47 10.50
C LEU A 260 -7.20 14.66 9.56
N TYR A 261 -8.45 14.86 9.16
CA TYR A 261 -8.87 15.95 8.29
C TYR A 261 -10.18 16.55 8.80
N THR A 262 -10.26 17.87 8.85
CA THR A 262 -11.50 18.63 9.02
C THR A 262 -12.06 18.90 7.61
N TYR A 263 -13.17 18.26 7.27
CA TYR A 263 -13.82 18.45 5.98
C TYR A 263 -14.77 19.67 5.99
N SER A 264 -15.32 19.97 7.13
CA SER A 264 -16.15 21.15 7.37
C SER A 264 -16.09 21.58 8.84
N ASN A 265 -16.59 22.78 9.16
CA ASN A 265 -16.73 23.23 10.55
C ASN A 265 -18.02 22.73 11.21
N SER A 266 -18.76 21.82 10.59
CA SER A 266 -19.99 21.28 11.13
C SER A 266 -19.71 20.31 12.29
N GLU A 267 -20.48 20.39 13.36
CA GLU A 267 -20.46 19.39 14.43
C GLU A 267 -20.91 18.00 13.96
N ARG A 268 -21.54 17.91 12.79
CA ARG A 268 -21.94 16.66 12.15
C ARG A 268 -20.86 16.03 11.30
N ASP A 269 -19.76 16.74 11.08
CA ASP A 269 -18.62 16.21 10.36
C ASP A 269 -17.85 15.21 11.23
N MET A 270 -17.89 13.95 10.85
CA MET A 270 -17.22 12.86 11.58
C MET A 270 -15.71 13.03 11.68
N GLY A 271 -15.09 13.82 10.75
CA GLY A 271 -13.68 14.19 10.81
C GLY A 271 -13.32 15.04 12.03
N ASN A 272 -14.30 15.72 12.65
CA ASN A 272 -14.13 16.58 13.83
C ASN A 272 -14.24 15.83 15.17
N CYS A 273 -14.62 14.54 15.17
CA CYS A 273 -14.76 13.74 16.38
C CYS A 273 -13.44 13.66 17.16
N LYS A 274 -13.48 13.92 18.45
CA LYS A 274 -12.30 13.94 19.33
C LYS A 274 -11.99 12.57 19.94
N THR A 275 -13.02 11.75 20.13
CA THR A 275 -12.91 10.42 20.75
C THR A 275 -13.40 9.32 19.81
N ASP A 276 -13.00 8.06 20.06
CA ASP A 276 -13.48 6.92 19.28
C ASP A 276 -14.98 6.70 19.51
N THR A 277 -15.44 6.87 20.73
CA THR A 277 -16.85 6.76 21.08
C THR A 277 -17.70 7.76 20.31
N GLU A 278 -17.28 9.04 20.27
CA GLU A 278 -17.99 10.06 19.51
C GLU A 278 -18.04 9.73 17.99
N PHE A 279 -16.96 9.20 17.45
CA PHE A 279 -16.91 8.76 16.05
C PHE A 279 -17.84 7.57 15.79
N GLU A 280 -17.90 6.60 16.70
CA GLU A 280 -18.80 5.45 16.64
C GLU A 280 -20.28 5.88 16.80
N ASP A 281 -20.57 6.81 17.68
CA ASP A 281 -21.92 7.37 17.87
C ASP A 281 -22.41 8.06 16.58
N HIS A 282 -21.53 8.80 15.89
CA HIS A 282 -21.87 9.42 14.60
C HIS A 282 -22.16 8.37 13.51
N PHE A 283 -21.44 7.25 13.49
CA PHE A 283 -21.78 6.12 12.62
C PHE A 283 -23.14 5.52 12.95
N GLY A 284 -23.55 5.58 14.20
CA GLY A 284 -24.87 5.15 14.65
C GLY A 284 -26.03 5.88 13.95
N PHE A 285 -25.81 7.06 13.41
CA PHE A 285 -26.81 7.79 12.59
C PHE A 285 -26.78 7.37 11.11
N LEU A 286 -25.61 7.06 10.58
CA LEU A 286 -25.45 6.74 9.14
C LEU A 286 -25.79 5.29 8.83
N VAL A 287 -25.27 4.34 9.60
CA VAL A 287 -25.38 2.90 9.29
C VAL A 287 -26.85 2.42 9.20
N PRO A 288 -27.78 2.83 10.09
CA PRO A 288 -29.18 2.44 9.98
C PRO A 288 -29.84 2.93 8.68
N GLU A 289 -29.49 4.13 8.20
CA GLU A 289 -30.00 4.67 6.95
C GLU A 289 -29.44 3.92 5.73
N LEU A 290 -28.14 3.61 5.72
CA LEU A 290 -27.55 2.78 4.69
C LEU A 290 -28.20 1.39 4.64
N TYR A 291 -28.44 0.79 5.80
CA TYR A 291 -29.12 -0.50 5.89
C TYR A 291 -30.56 -0.43 5.39
N ARG A 292 -31.29 0.64 5.70
CA ARG A 292 -32.68 0.86 5.27
C ARG A 292 -32.81 0.97 3.76
N VAL A 293 -31.90 1.71 3.11
CA VAL A 293 -31.98 1.94 1.66
C VAL A 293 -31.47 0.75 0.83
N LEU A 294 -30.66 -0.11 1.43
CA LEU A 294 -30.09 -1.28 0.77
C LEU A 294 -31.15 -2.39 0.63
N ARG A 295 -31.26 -2.96 -0.56
CA ARG A 295 -32.16 -4.09 -0.81
C ARG A 295 -31.69 -5.35 -0.07
N PRO A 296 -32.59 -6.17 0.46
CA PRO A 296 -32.23 -7.43 1.09
C PRO A 296 -31.39 -8.33 0.20
N GLY A 297 -30.29 -8.88 0.75
CA GLY A 297 -29.36 -9.75 0.03
C GLY A 297 -28.42 -9.04 -0.95
N ARG A 298 -28.32 -7.71 -0.87
CA ARG A 298 -27.37 -6.87 -1.63
C ARG A 298 -26.24 -6.35 -0.74
N LEU A 299 -25.21 -5.75 -1.37
CA LEU A 299 -23.99 -5.25 -0.71
C LEU A 299 -23.90 -3.73 -0.75
#